data_dc66a3486475b443f5a48e1678f553c5
#
_entry.id   dc66a3486475b443f5a48e1678f553c5
#
_cell.length_a   1.000
_cell.length_b   1.000
_cell.length_c   1.000
_cell.angle_alpha   90.00
_cell.angle_beta   90.00
_cell.angle_gamma   90.00
#
_symmetry.space_group_name_H-M   'P 1'
#
loop_
_entity.id
_entity.type
_entity.pdbx_description
1 polymer ?
#
loop_
_entity_poly.entity_id
_entity_poly.type
_entity_poly.pdbx_seq_one_letter_code
_entity_poly.pdbx_strand_id
1 'polypeptide(L)'
;GGRTIQILPKIDCDPEANTEAVIGSASYERAAISASQNFLHLLTHARRLKLHNQSLASLSTNRGTWLEMLTRLFAVELLTQLQQGFQQDYIRREDLLPYVRGRWNIARQFSRQPNLTQGLDVAYDDYLPDTLLNRVFRLAVDRLQRITRDTQNRQMLADLEIWLQPVHLPAQLNSVDLDHIEFNRLNERFYPAFQLARLLLEGLTVQLLAGEQRAFAFVFDMDRLFEQFIANFLQTYSRLIVPEEWRDLPIELQGSISKRHLVLPMPLPEKPMFPLKPDIIVGFPGQPNLIIDTKNKALPLRQSYRAVAEGDAYQMLAYATQFHCRSILLLYPHTLGAEEFPPKVLMVEQTSIRIFVATLNLHQPLNQIFPLIQEFRNILYSTFSQIGSPSEVIWPV
;
A
#
# COMPACT_ATOMS: atom_id res chain seq x y z
N GLY A 1 2.93 -11.18 -31.63
CA GLY A 1 2.75 -9.91 -30.95
C GLY A 1 1.92 -10.11 -29.69
N GLY A 2 2.56 -9.98 -28.52
CA GLY A 2 1.84 -10.12 -27.25
C GLY A 2 0.84 -8.97 -27.06
N ARG A 3 -0.37 -9.28 -26.61
CA ARG A 3 -1.37 -8.28 -26.23
C ARG A 3 -1.17 -7.90 -24.77
N THR A 4 -1.26 -6.62 -24.45
CA THR A 4 -1.27 -6.10 -23.08
C THR A 4 -2.70 -5.66 -22.76
N ILE A 5 -3.24 -6.14 -21.64
CA ILE A 5 -4.52 -5.70 -21.10
C ILE A 5 -4.19 -4.88 -19.86
N GLN A 6 -4.67 -3.65 -19.81
CA GLN A 6 -4.56 -2.78 -18.65
C GLN A 6 -5.95 -2.46 -18.13
N ILE A 7 -6.21 -2.79 -16.88
CA ILE A 7 -7.45 -2.41 -16.19
C ILE A 7 -7.08 -1.22 -15.31
N LEU A 8 -7.62 -0.05 -15.64
CA LEU A 8 -7.40 1.16 -14.84
C LEU A 8 -8.26 1.13 -13.57
N PRO A 9 -7.73 1.59 -12.43
CA PRO A 9 -8.56 1.80 -11.25
C PRO A 9 -9.60 2.90 -11.56
N LYS A 10 -10.78 2.79 -10.97
CA LYS A 10 -11.89 3.74 -11.16
C LYS A 10 -11.65 5.05 -10.38
N ILE A 11 -10.57 5.73 -10.67
CA ILE A 11 -10.10 6.97 -10.03
C ILE A 11 -9.62 8.01 -11.04
N ASP A 12 -10.08 7.92 -12.27
CA ASP A 12 -9.76 8.93 -13.29
C ASP A 12 -10.58 10.22 -13.05
N CYS A 13 -10.05 11.37 -13.48
CA CYS A 13 -10.67 12.68 -13.31
C CYS A 13 -11.43 13.13 -14.56
N ASP A 14 -11.52 12.31 -15.61
CA ASP A 14 -12.14 12.70 -16.88
C ASP A 14 -13.56 12.12 -16.97
N PRO A 15 -14.61 12.95 -16.79
CA PRO A 15 -16.00 12.48 -16.88
C PRO A 15 -16.40 12.03 -18.29
N GLU A 16 -15.68 12.46 -19.33
CA GLU A 16 -15.97 12.06 -20.72
C GLU A 16 -15.35 10.70 -21.08
N ALA A 17 -14.41 10.21 -20.29
CA ALA A 17 -13.73 8.92 -20.54
C ALA A 17 -14.63 7.69 -20.33
N ASN A 18 -15.80 7.84 -19.71
CA ASN A 18 -16.72 6.74 -19.40
C ASN A 18 -17.67 6.35 -20.55
N THR A 19 -17.69 7.10 -21.63
CA THR A 19 -18.47 6.75 -22.82
C THR A 19 -17.55 6.05 -23.81
N GLU A 20 -17.56 4.70 -23.83
CA GLU A 20 -16.94 3.83 -24.86
C GLU A 20 -15.68 4.41 -25.54
N ALA A 21 -14.72 4.87 -24.74
CA ALA A 21 -13.49 5.42 -25.25
C ALA A 21 -12.71 4.32 -25.99
N VAL A 22 -12.62 4.44 -27.30
CA VAL A 22 -11.85 3.52 -28.13
C VAL A 22 -10.37 3.63 -27.73
N ILE A 23 -9.74 2.48 -27.46
CA ILE A 23 -8.30 2.41 -27.16
C ILE A 23 -7.53 3.16 -28.26
N GLY A 24 -6.73 4.17 -27.84
CA GLY A 24 -5.98 5.03 -28.76
C GLY A 24 -6.65 6.36 -29.10
N SER A 25 -7.83 6.67 -28.56
CA SER A 25 -8.41 8.01 -28.67
C SER A 25 -7.73 8.97 -27.70
N ALA A 26 -7.71 10.28 -28.04
CA ALA A 26 -7.12 11.31 -27.17
C ALA A 26 -7.83 11.42 -25.80
N SER A 27 -9.10 11.05 -25.70
CA SER A 27 -9.85 10.97 -24.45
C SER A 27 -9.38 9.82 -23.59
N TYR A 28 -9.17 8.63 -24.14
CA TYR A 28 -8.61 7.48 -23.43
C TYR A 28 -7.20 7.76 -22.90
N GLU A 29 -6.34 8.39 -23.70
CA GLU A 29 -4.99 8.73 -23.26
C GLU A 29 -5.01 9.72 -22.08
N ARG A 30 -5.87 10.74 -22.10
CA ARG A 30 -6.04 11.70 -21.02
C ARG A 30 -6.53 11.04 -19.74
N ALA A 31 -7.56 10.20 -19.84
CA ALA A 31 -8.09 9.45 -18.72
C ALA A 31 -7.04 8.51 -18.12
N ALA A 32 -6.26 7.81 -18.93
CA ALA A 32 -5.20 6.94 -18.47
C ALA A 32 -4.09 7.71 -17.74
N ILE A 33 -3.71 8.90 -18.22
CA ILE A 33 -2.73 9.77 -17.56
C ILE A 33 -3.28 10.26 -16.22
N SER A 34 -4.52 10.75 -16.19
CA SER A 34 -5.18 11.25 -14.99
C SER A 34 -5.32 10.15 -13.92
N ALA A 35 -5.84 8.99 -14.29
CA ALA A 35 -5.93 7.83 -13.41
C ALA A 35 -4.55 7.42 -12.87
N SER A 36 -3.53 7.54 -13.71
CA SER A 36 -2.15 7.22 -13.35
C SER A 36 -1.61 8.18 -12.29
N GLN A 37 -1.83 9.47 -12.46
CA GLN A 37 -1.41 10.49 -11.50
C GLN A 37 -2.13 10.31 -10.16
N ASN A 38 -3.44 10.13 -10.18
CA ASN A 38 -4.22 9.92 -8.96
C ASN A 38 -3.78 8.67 -8.20
N PHE A 39 -3.50 7.59 -8.89
CA PHE A 39 -3.02 6.38 -8.25
C PHE A 39 -1.66 6.58 -7.58
N LEU A 40 -0.73 7.30 -8.19
CA LEU A 40 0.54 7.63 -7.54
C LEU A 40 0.35 8.47 -6.29
N HIS A 41 -0.59 9.41 -6.32
CA HIS A 41 -0.95 10.17 -5.14
C HIS A 41 -1.58 9.29 -4.06
N LEU A 42 -2.43 8.33 -4.43
CA LEU A 42 -2.95 7.34 -3.49
C LEU A 42 -1.81 6.53 -2.84
N LEU A 43 -0.87 6.02 -3.64
CA LEU A 43 0.29 5.27 -3.14
C LEU A 43 1.17 6.11 -2.20
N THR A 44 1.38 7.38 -2.54
CA THR A 44 2.18 8.30 -1.71
C THR A 44 1.48 8.57 -0.37
N HIS A 45 0.19 8.86 -0.38
CA HIS A 45 -0.59 9.12 0.84
C HIS A 45 -0.82 7.86 1.67
N ALA A 46 -0.95 6.70 1.03
CA ALA A 46 -0.96 5.40 1.72
C ALA A 46 0.39 5.06 2.39
N ARG A 47 1.39 5.96 2.30
CA ARG A 47 2.77 5.76 2.79
C ARG A 47 3.47 4.53 2.21
N ARG A 48 2.95 4.01 1.10
CA ARG A 48 3.62 2.93 0.36
C ARG A 48 4.79 3.42 -0.47
N LEU A 49 4.75 4.70 -0.86
CA LEU A 49 5.83 5.35 -1.61
C LEU A 49 6.18 6.68 -0.96
N LYS A 50 7.47 6.89 -0.70
CA LYS A 50 8.05 8.22 -0.45
C LYS A 50 8.71 8.64 -1.75
N LEU A 51 8.03 9.45 -2.55
CA LEU A 51 8.56 9.94 -3.82
C LEU A 51 9.09 11.36 -3.66
N HIS A 52 10.21 11.66 -4.30
CA HIS A 52 10.69 13.03 -4.42
C HIS A 52 9.85 13.78 -5.46
N ASN A 53 9.57 15.06 -5.23
CA ASN A 53 8.77 15.90 -6.15
C ASN A 53 9.30 15.91 -7.58
N GLN A 54 10.62 15.79 -7.76
CA GLN A 54 11.26 15.70 -9.07
C GLN A 54 10.90 14.43 -9.83
N SER A 55 10.74 13.30 -9.11
CA SER A 55 10.34 12.02 -9.70
C SER A 55 8.90 12.04 -10.20
N LEU A 56 8.00 12.76 -9.50
CA LEU A 56 6.61 12.94 -9.93
C LEU A 56 6.50 13.84 -11.17
N ALA A 57 7.33 14.87 -11.28
CA ALA A 57 7.33 15.77 -12.43
C ALA A 57 7.77 15.06 -13.73
N SER A 58 8.65 14.06 -13.64
CA SER A 58 9.10 13.27 -14.80
C SER A 58 8.02 12.36 -15.42
N LEU A 59 6.90 12.16 -14.71
CA LEU A 59 5.81 11.30 -15.14
C LEU A 59 4.79 12.00 -16.04
N SER A 60 4.71 13.32 -15.97
CA SER A 60 3.73 14.11 -16.75
C SER A 60 3.88 13.94 -18.28
N THR A 61 5.02 13.44 -18.73
CA THR A 61 5.33 13.23 -20.15
C THR A 61 5.22 11.77 -20.61
N ASN A 62 4.98 10.83 -19.69
CA ASN A 62 5.03 9.40 -20.03
C ASN A 62 3.64 8.85 -20.39
N ARG A 63 3.48 8.43 -21.66
CA ARG A 63 2.26 7.82 -22.22
C ARG A 63 2.22 6.29 -22.07
N GLY A 64 3.04 5.72 -21.19
CA GLY A 64 3.18 4.28 -21.00
C GLY A 64 2.13 3.65 -20.10
N THR A 65 2.15 2.32 -20.01
CA THR A 65 1.36 1.56 -19.02
C THR A 65 1.84 1.85 -17.59
N TRP A 66 1.01 1.52 -16.61
CA TRP A 66 1.34 1.61 -15.18
C TRP A 66 2.68 0.99 -14.83
N LEU A 67 2.91 -0.22 -15.35
CA LEU A 67 4.14 -0.94 -15.14
C LEU A 67 5.35 -0.15 -15.66
N GLU A 68 5.25 0.43 -16.86
CA GLU A 68 6.33 1.23 -17.43
C GLU A 68 6.60 2.50 -16.62
N MET A 69 5.55 3.12 -16.10
CA MET A 69 5.67 4.31 -15.27
C MET A 69 6.33 4.01 -13.93
N LEU A 70 5.89 2.96 -13.22
CA LEU A 70 6.51 2.53 -11.97
C LEU A 70 7.95 2.03 -12.18
N THR A 71 8.21 1.36 -13.32
CA THR A 71 9.56 0.95 -13.71
C THR A 71 10.47 2.15 -13.88
N ARG A 72 9.99 3.20 -14.54
CA ARG A 72 10.76 4.45 -14.71
C ARG A 72 11.07 5.13 -13.39
N LEU A 73 10.06 5.25 -12.51
CA LEU A 73 10.25 5.81 -11.18
C LEU A 73 11.31 5.05 -10.39
N PHE A 74 11.20 3.74 -10.37
CA PHE A 74 12.16 2.87 -9.71
C PHE A 74 13.57 3.05 -10.28
N ALA A 75 13.70 3.03 -11.61
CA ALA A 75 15.01 3.14 -12.28
C ALA A 75 15.66 4.50 -12.00
N VAL A 76 14.93 5.60 -12.12
CA VAL A 76 15.44 6.96 -11.85
C VAL A 76 15.85 7.09 -10.39
N GLU A 77 14.98 6.67 -9.46
CA GLU A 77 15.26 6.77 -8.03
C GLU A 77 16.49 5.96 -7.64
N LEU A 78 16.56 4.69 -8.07
CA LEU A 78 17.70 3.82 -7.76
C LEU A 78 19.00 4.32 -8.38
N LEU A 79 18.99 4.74 -9.66
CA LEU A 79 20.16 5.26 -10.34
C LEU A 79 20.71 6.49 -9.64
N THR A 80 19.84 7.41 -9.23
CA THR A 80 20.22 8.62 -8.47
C THR A 80 20.94 8.27 -7.17
N GLN A 81 20.48 7.24 -6.46
CA GLN A 81 21.12 6.81 -5.22
C GLN A 81 22.43 6.07 -5.46
N LEU A 82 22.50 5.21 -6.47
CA LEU A 82 23.73 4.48 -6.79
C LEU A 82 24.86 5.40 -7.29
N GLN A 83 24.54 6.48 -7.98
CA GLN A 83 25.53 7.51 -8.37
C GLN A 83 26.20 8.18 -7.16
N GLN A 84 25.54 8.21 -6.00
CA GLN A 84 26.10 8.68 -4.74
C GLN A 84 26.91 7.59 -4.00
N GLY A 85 26.95 6.38 -4.53
CA GLY A 85 27.63 5.21 -3.97
C GLY A 85 26.66 4.11 -3.53
N PHE A 86 27.18 2.89 -3.44
CA PHE A 86 26.45 1.72 -2.96
C PHE A 86 26.13 1.79 -1.46
N GLN A 87 25.05 1.16 -1.08
CA GLN A 87 24.93 0.69 0.30
C GLN A 87 25.86 -0.51 0.47
N GLN A 88 26.76 -0.42 1.40
CA GLN A 88 27.72 -1.48 1.73
C GLN A 88 27.57 -1.84 3.21
N ASP A 89 27.92 -3.09 3.52
CA ASP A 89 27.90 -3.58 4.89
C ASP A 89 29.07 -4.54 5.14
N TYR A 90 29.40 -4.72 6.40
CA TYR A 90 30.41 -5.70 6.81
C TYR A 90 29.80 -7.10 6.76
N ILE A 91 30.25 -7.89 5.79
CA ILE A 91 29.82 -9.26 5.60
C ILE A 91 30.93 -10.18 6.10
N ARG A 92 30.62 -11.01 7.09
CA ARG A 92 31.56 -12.00 7.61
C ARG A 92 31.85 -13.05 6.56
N ARG A 93 33.13 -13.17 6.21
CA ARG A 93 33.64 -14.20 5.32
C ARG A 93 34.51 -15.18 6.07
N GLU A 94 34.50 -16.41 5.62
CA GLU A 94 35.36 -17.49 6.09
C GLU A 94 36.01 -18.13 4.89
N ASP A 95 37.31 -17.85 4.72
CA ASP A 95 38.09 -18.28 3.58
C ASP A 95 39.38 -18.97 3.98
N LEU A 96 39.94 -19.77 3.07
CA LEU A 96 41.27 -20.33 3.17
C LEU A 96 42.26 -19.42 2.45
N LEU A 97 43.04 -18.65 3.19
CA LEU A 97 43.98 -17.67 2.62
C LEU A 97 45.45 -18.04 2.94
N PRO A 98 46.40 -17.69 2.08
CA PRO A 98 47.82 -17.94 2.36
C PRO A 98 48.41 -17.03 3.44
N TYR A 99 47.60 -16.11 3.99
CA TYR A 99 47.99 -15.16 5.04
C TYR A 99 46.84 -14.95 6.02
N VAL A 100 47.17 -14.47 7.22
CA VAL A 100 46.14 -14.14 8.23
C VAL A 100 45.44 -12.85 7.84
N ARG A 101 44.10 -12.93 7.70
CA ARG A 101 43.18 -11.80 7.59
C ARG A 101 42.09 -11.93 8.61
N GLY A 102 41.95 -10.95 9.50
CA GLY A 102 40.97 -11.02 10.59
C GLY A 102 41.38 -12.07 11.63
N ARG A 103 40.46 -12.97 11.97
CA ARG A 103 40.66 -13.99 13.00
C ARG A 103 41.00 -15.35 12.39
N TRP A 104 42.12 -15.95 12.81
CA TRP A 104 42.45 -17.32 12.49
C TRP A 104 41.55 -18.29 13.26
N ASN A 105 40.83 -19.15 12.53
CA ASN A 105 39.98 -20.18 13.12
C ASN A 105 40.75 -21.48 13.33
N ILE A 106 41.53 -21.51 14.43
CA ILE A 106 42.44 -22.59 14.75
C ILE A 106 41.69 -23.93 14.86
N ALA A 107 40.53 -23.94 15.52
CA ALA A 107 39.75 -25.17 15.71
C ALA A 107 39.29 -25.77 14.35
N ARG A 108 38.84 -24.94 13.44
CA ARG A 108 38.43 -25.35 12.09
C ARG A 108 39.59 -25.76 11.22
N GLN A 109 40.71 -25.07 11.34
CA GLN A 109 41.97 -25.41 10.65
C GLN A 109 42.37 -26.85 10.92
N PHE A 110 42.49 -27.21 12.19
CA PHE A 110 42.93 -28.55 12.59
C PHE A 110 41.89 -29.66 12.42
N SER A 111 40.59 -29.33 12.39
CA SER A 111 39.56 -30.32 12.10
C SER A 111 39.40 -30.65 10.61
N ARG A 112 39.68 -29.70 9.72
CA ARG A 112 39.48 -29.87 8.27
C ARG A 112 40.78 -30.12 7.52
N GLN A 113 41.83 -29.40 7.89
CA GLN A 113 43.10 -29.43 7.20
C GLN A 113 44.27 -29.22 8.18
N PRO A 114 44.81 -30.27 8.78
CA PRO A 114 45.92 -30.16 9.73
C PRO A 114 47.22 -29.63 9.06
N ASN A 115 47.31 -29.67 7.72
CA ASN A 115 48.45 -29.18 6.99
C ASN A 115 48.31 -27.71 6.61
N LEU A 116 49.17 -26.85 7.17
CA LEU A 116 49.23 -25.41 6.91
C LEU A 116 49.68 -25.06 5.46
N THR A 117 50.10 -26.05 4.67
CA THR A 117 50.56 -25.82 3.31
C THR A 117 49.52 -25.36 2.30
N GLN A 118 48.23 -25.55 2.64
CA GLN A 118 47.11 -25.14 1.75
C GLN A 118 46.53 -23.78 2.10
N GLY A 119 46.96 -23.15 3.18
CA GLY A 119 46.48 -21.88 3.66
C GLY A 119 45.92 -21.91 5.09
N LEU A 120 45.51 -20.77 5.57
CA LEU A 120 44.99 -20.55 6.90
C LEU A 120 43.47 -20.35 6.81
N ASP A 121 42.72 -21.06 7.67
CA ASP A 121 41.27 -20.89 7.78
C ASP A 121 40.98 -19.61 8.58
N VAL A 122 40.59 -18.55 7.91
CA VAL A 122 40.42 -17.22 8.49
C VAL A 122 38.99 -16.77 8.40
N ALA A 123 38.57 -16.02 9.41
CA ALA A 123 37.27 -15.33 9.45
C ALA A 123 37.52 -13.82 9.54
N TYR A 124 36.99 -13.06 8.62
CA TYR A 124 37.13 -11.61 8.57
C TYR A 124 35.86 -10.95 8.07
N ASP A 125 35.68 -9.69 8.42
CA ASP A 125 34.61 -8.89 7.91
C ASP A 125 35.07 -8.13 6.66
N ASP A 126 34.34 -8.26 5.57
CA ASP A 126 34.61 -7.61 4.29
C ASP A 126 33.50 -6.60 3.98
N TYR A 127 33.89 -5.37 3.64
CA TYR A 127 32.96 -4.29 3.37
C TYR A 127 32.51 -4.35 1.91
N LEU A 128 31.33 -4.93 1.68
CA LEU A 128 30.87 -5.32 0.35
C LEU A 128 29.50 -4.74 0.00
N PRO A 129 29.24 -4.51 -1.30
CA PRO A 129 27.93 -4.11 -1.79
C PRO A 129 26.91 -5.26 -1.86
N ASP A 130 27.30 -6.53 -1.65
CA ASP A 130 26.40 -7.69 -1.75
C ASP A 130 25.52 -7.85 -0.51
N THR A 131 24.72 -6.84 -0.24
CA THR A 131 23.78 -6.78 0.88
C THR A 131 22.39 -7.24 0.47
N LEU A 132 21.54 -7.61 1.44
CA LEU A 132 20.15 -8.02 1.16
C LEU A 132 19.39 -6.91 0.41
N LEU A 133 19.57 -5.64 0.80
CA LEU A 133 18.95 -4.50 0.14
C LEU A 133 19.35 -4.41 -1.36
N ASN A 134 20.63 -4.51 -1.66
CA ASN A 134 21.08 -4.46 -3.05
C ASN A 134 20.67 -5.69 -3.86
N ARG A 135 20.54 -6.86 -3.22
CA ARG A 135 19.99 -8.08 -3.85
C ARG A 135 18.53 -7.90 -4.25
N VAL A 136 17.72 -7.17 -3.44
CA VAL A 136 16.35 -6.81 -3.81
C VAL A 136 16.34 -5.94 -5.07
N PHE A 137 17.20 -4.92 -5.14
CA PHE A 137 17.30 -4.08 -6.32
C PHE A 137 17.72 -4.88 -7.56
N ARG A 138 18.71 -5.76 -7.43
CA ARG A 138 19.15 -6.60 -8.54
C ARG A 138 18.05 -7.52 -9.05
N LEU A 139 17.30 -8.14 -8.14
CA LEU A 139 16.15 -8.98 -8.51
C LEU A 139 15.06 -8.18 -9.21
N ALA A 140 14.76 -6.98 -8.72
CA ALA A 140 13.77 -6.10 -9.35
C ALA A 140 14.21 -5.70 -10.77
N VAL A 141 15.47 -5.30 -10.97
CA VAL A 141 16.03 -4.96 -12.27
C VAL A 141 15.94 -6.16 -13.23
N ASP A 142 16.37 -7.36 -12.83
CA ASP A 142 16.30 -8.59 -13.66
C ASP A 142 14.86 -8.90 -14.07
N ARG A 143 13.89 -8.80 -13.14
CA ARG A 143 12.49 -9.08 -13.46
C ARG A 143 11.90 -8.05 -14.40
N LEU A 144 12.18 -6.76 -14.19
CA LEU A 144 11.66 -5.67 -14.99
C LEU A 144 12.24 -5.66 -16.40
N GLN A 145 13.53 -5.99 -16.59
CA GLN A 145 14.13 -6.11 -17.93
C GLN A 145 13.41 -7.11 -18.83
N ARG A 146 12.89 -8.19 -18.25
CA ARG A 146 12.21 -9.25 -19.00
C ARG A 146 10.82 -8.85 -19.50
N ILE A 147 10.20 -7.84 -18.89
CA ILE A 147 8.81 -7.48 -19.13
C ILE A 147 8.63 -6.10 -19.73
N THR A 148 9.54 -5.16 -19.47
CA THR A 148 9.45 -3.79 -19.97
C THR A 148 9.56 -3.75 -21.49
N ARG A 149 8.75 -2.87 -22.11
CA ARG A 149 8.73 -2.64 -23.56
C ARG A 149 9.21 -1.24 -23.94
N ASP A 150 9.19 -0.32 -22.98
CA ASP A 150 9.68 1.05 -23.18
C ASP A 150 11.18 1.06 -23.37
N THR A 151 11.65 1.69 -24.44
CA THR A 151 13.07 1.71 -24.82
C THR A 151 13.93 2.47 -23.79
N GLN A 152 13.42 3.57 -23.24
CA GLN A 152 14.16 4.34 -22.23
C GLN A 152 14.26 3.58 -20.92
N ASN A 153 13.19 2.89 -20.51
CA ASN A 153 13.21 2.03 -19.32
C ASN A 153 14.23 0.89 -19.49
N ARG A 154 14.26 0.25 -20.67
CA ARG A 154 15.24 -0.79 -20.98
C ARG A 154 16.68 -0.29 -20.84
N GLN A 155 16.94 0.90 -21.35
CA GLN A 155 18.29 1.49 -21.27
C GLN A 155 18.67 1.76 -19.81
N MET A 156 17.79 2.41 -19.03
CA MET A 156 18.06 2.68 -17.62
C MET A 156 18.24 1.39 -16.80
N LEU A 157 17.44 0.36 -17.07
CA LEU A 157 17.58 -0.93 -16.40
C LEU A 157 18.87 -1.63 -16.79
N ALA A 158 19.33 -1.51 -18.04
CA ALA A 158 20.64 -2.04 -18.46
C ALA A 158 21.80 -1.33 -17.75
N ASP A 159 21.73 0.00 -17.62
CA ASP A 159 22.70 0.76 -16.83
C ASP A 159 22.72 0.30 -15.36
N LEU A 160 21.54 0.11 -14.74
CA LEU A 160 21.41 -0.41 -13.38
C LEU A 160 21.96 -1.83 -13.24
N GLU A 161 21.79 -2.69 -14.25
CA GLU A 161 22.34 -4.04 -14.24
C GLU A 161 23.87 -4.00 -14.21
N ILE A 162 24.49 -3.11 -14.98
CA ILE A 162 25.94 -2.91 -14.97
C ILE A 162 26.41 -2.47 -13.58
N TRP A 163 25.72 -1.47 -12.97
CA TRP A 163 26.03 -1.04 -11.61
C TRP A 163 25.95 -2.17 -10.60
N LEU A 164 24.90 -3.00 -10.68
CA LEU A 164 24.62 -4.07 -9.74
C LEU A 164 25.39 -5.38 -10.00
N GLN A 165 26.28 -5.44 -10.97
CA GLN A 165 27.09 -6.64 -11.25
C GLN A 165 27.79 -7.24 -10.01
N PRO A 166 28.37 -6.44 -9.08
CA PRO A 166 29.03 -6.99 -7.90
C PRO A 166 28.08 -7.65 -6.88
N VAL A 167 26.78 -7.50 -7.05
CA VAL A 167 25.74 -8.00 -6.14
C VAL A 167 25.25 -9.36 -6.61
N HIS A 168 25.04 -10.31 -5.72
CA HIS A 168 24.47 -11.62 -6.05
C HIS A 168 22.99 -11.50 -6.51
N LEU A 169 22.65 -12.17 -7.63
CA LEU A 169 21.25 -12.25 -8.09
C LEU A 169 20.56 -13.44 -7.40
N PRO A 170 19.62 -13.21 -6.48
CA PRO A 170 18.87 -14.29 -5.86
C PRO A 170 17.83 -14.86 -6.86
N ALA A 171 17.56 -16.16 -6.79
CA ALA A 171 16.53 -16.81 -7.61
C ALA A 171 15.13 -16.26 -7.29
N GLN A 172 14.84 -16.02 -6.01
CA GLN A 172 13.63 -15.40 -5.50
C GLN A 172 13.88 -14.82 -4.10
N LEU A 173 13.06 -13.89 -3.70
CA LEU A 173 12.95 -13.37 -2.34
C LEU A 173 11.49 -13.45 -1.91
N ASN A 174 11.25 -13.81 -0.67
CA ASN A 174 9.91 -13.84 -0.09
C ASN A 174 9.60 -12.55 0.69
N SER A 175 8.37 -12.37 1.12
CA SER A 175 7.95 -11.18 1.89
C SER A 175 8.69 -11.05 3.22
N VAL A 176 9.04 -12.18 3.85
CA VAL A 176 9.79 -12.20 5.11
C VAL A 176 11.20 -11.65 4.92
N ASP A 177 11.86 -11.99 3.79
CA ASP A 177 13.19 -11.45 3.47
C ASP A 177 13.13 -9.92 3.32
N LEU A 178 12.06 -9.40 2.70
CA LEU A 178 11.86 -7.96 2.53
C LEU A 178 11.57 -7.24 3.85
N ASP A 179 10.87 -7.88 4.78
CA ASP A 179 10.55 -7.33 6.10
C ASP A 179 11.75 -7.29 7.05
N HIS A 180 12.80 -8.09 6.79
CA HIS A 180 14.04 -8.07 7.57
C HIS A 180 15.02 -6.94 7.19
N ILE A 181 14.70 -6.15 6.16
CA ILE A 181 15.56 -5.02 5.76
C ILE A 181 15.31 -3.84 6.70
N GLU A 182 16.31 -3.56 7.54
CA GLU A 182 16.29 -2.42 8.46
C GLU A 182 16.93 -1.18 7.81
N PHE A 183 16.25 -0.04 8.00
CA PHE A 183 16.74 1.25 7.51
C PHE A 183 17.32 2.07 8.66
N ASN A 184 18.50 2.61 8.43
CA ASN A 184 19.23 3.48 9.34
C ASN A 184 19.79 4.70 8.56
N ARG A 185 20.52 5.59 9.22
CA ARG A 185 21.06 6.82 8.61
C ARG A 185 21.95 6.57 7.39
N LEU A 186 22.57 5.39 7.25
CA LEU A 186 23.50 5.08 6.16
C LEU A 186 22.78 4.62 4.89
N ASN A 187 21.61 3.97 5.04
CA ASN A 187 20.87 3.39 3.93
C ASN A 187 19.47 3.99 3.72
N GLU A 188 19.01 4.91 4.60
CA GLU A 188 17.67 5.51 4.53
C GLU A 188 17.40 6.19 3.18
N ARG A 189 18.41 6.71 2.51
CA ARG A 189 18.28 7.30 1.17
C ARG A 189 17.77 6.33 0.11
N PHE A 190 18.01 5.02 0.28
CA PHE A 190 17.50 3.98 -0.60
C PHE A 190 16.06 3.56 -0.32
N TYR A 191 15.47 4.04 0.77
CA TYR A 191 14.12 3.64 1.16
C TYR A 191 13.05 3.89 0.09
N PRO A 192 13.03 5.03 -0.64
CA PRO A 192 12.08 5.25 -1.74
C PRO A 192 12.25 4.21 -2.88
N ALA A 193 13.48 3.94 -3.30
CA ALA A 193 13.77 2.93 -4.32
C ALA A 193 13.36 1.52 -3.84
N PHE A 194 13.61 1.21 -2.57
CA PHE A 194 13.21 -0.06 -1.96
C PHE A 194 11.68 -0.25 -1.94
N GLN A 195 10.94 0.79 -1.58
CA GLN A 195 9.46 0.73 -1.60
C GLN A 195 8.94 0.45 -3.01
N LEU A 196 9.51 1.08 -4.04
CA LEU A 196 9.16 0.83 -5.44
C LEU A 196 9.54 -0.60 -5.86
N ALA A 197 10.76 -1.06 -5.52
CA ALA A 197 11.20 -2.42 -5.79
C ALA A 197 10.27 -3.46 -5.15
N ARG A 198 9.93 -3.28 -3.88
CA ARG A 198 9.02 -4.15 -3.13
C ARG A 198 7.65 -4.21 -3.81
N LEU A 199 7.09 -3.05 -4.12
CA LEU A 199 5.79 -2.92 -4.79
C LEU A 199 5.77 -3.66 -6.14
N LEU A 200 6.82 -3.48 -6.94
CA LEU A 200 6.95 -4.13 -8.23
C LEU A 200 7.14 -5.65 -8.09
N LEU A 201 7.96 -6.11 -7.17
CA LEU A 201 8.19 -7.53 -6.94
C LEU A 201 6.94 -8.24 -6.42
N GLU A 202 6.21 -7.65 -5.47
CA GLU A 202 4.94 -8.17 -4.95
C GLU A 202 3.88 -8.25 -6.06
N GLY A 203 3.75 -7.20 -6.87
CA GLY A 203 2.80 -7.15 -7.99
C GLY A 203 3.13 -8.12 -9.12
N LEU A 204 4.40 -8.43 -9.35
CA LEU A 204 4.86 -9.35 -10.39
C LEU A 204 4.82 -10.84 -9.97
N THR A 205 4.48 -11.15 -8.74
CA THR A 205 4.44 -12.54 -8.23
C THR A 205 3.32 -13.36 -8.87
N VAL A 206 2.29 -12.70 -9.41
CA VAL A 206 1.17 -13.37 -10.06
C VAL A 206 1.58 -13.82 -11.46
N GLN A 207 1.86 -15.12 -11.62
CA GLN A 207 2.09 -15.75 -12.92
C GLN A 207 0.79 -16.35 -13.44
N LEU A 208 0.29 -15.86 -14.55
CA LEU A 208 -0.82 -16.47 -15.27
C LEU A 208 -0.27 -17.49 -16.26
N LEU A 209 -0.63 -18.75 -16.08
CA LEU A 209 -0.34 -19.83 -17.02
C LEU A 209 -1.54 -19.97 -17.94
N ALA A 210 -1.41 -19.54 -19.19
CA ALA A 210 -2.39 -19.78 -20.24
C ALA A 210 -1.77 -20.71 -21.31
N GLY A 211 -1.88 -22.01 -21.11
CA GLY A 211 -1.23 -23.02 -21.97
C GLY A 211 0.31 -23.00 -21.81
N GLU A 212 1.05 -23.13 -22.90
CA GLU A 212 2.53 -23.08 -22.91
C GLU A 212 3.09 -21.63 -22.83
N GLN A 213 2.23 -20.62 -22.89
CA GLN A 213 2.67 -19.22 -22.87
C GLN A 213 2.65 -18.67 -21.44
N ARG A 214 3.81 -18.19 -20.99
CA ARG A 214 3.95 -17.45 -19.73
C ARG A 214 3.45 -16.03 -19.93
N ALA A 215 2.36 -15.64 -19.27
CA ALA A 215 1.90 -14.28 -19.19
C ALA A 215 2.30 -13.68 -17.84
N PHE A 216 2.84 -12.46 -17.85
CA PHE A 216 3.09 -11.70 -16.63
C PHE A 216 1.86 -10.85 -16.34
N ALA A 217 1.37 -10.90 -15.11
CA ALA A 217 0.33 -10.03 -14.61
C ALA A 217 0.90 -9.16 -13.49
N PHE A 218 0.55 -7.88 -13.51
CA PHE A 218 0.83 -6.95 -12.44
C PHE A 218 -0.52 -6.58 -11.81
N VAL A 219 -0.71 -6.98 -10.56
CA VAL A 219 -1.99 -6.85 -9.86
C VAL A 219 -1.80 -6.04 -8.58
N PHE A 220 -2.73 -5.13 -8.34
CA PHE A 220 -2.80 -4.34 -7.12
C PHE A 220 -4.01 -4.71 -6.30
N ASP A 221 -3.80 -4.85 -4.99
CA ASP A 221 -4.88 -4.92 -4.01
C ASP A 221 -5.39 -3.49 -3.74
N MET A 222 -6.41 -3.11 -4.49
CA MET A 222 -7.02 -1.77 -4.42
C MET A 222 -7.83 -1.58 -3.13
N ASP A 223 -8.38 -2.65 -2.54
CA ASP A 223 -9.13 -2.58 -1.29
C ASP A 223 -8.19 -2.15 -0.16
N ARG A 224 -7.05 -2.84 -0.05
CA ARG A 224 -6.01 -2.51 0.92
C ARG A 224 -5.36 -1.14 0.66
N LEU A 225 -5.23 -0.74 -0.60
CA LEU A 225 -4.68 0.58 -0.93
C LEU A 225 -5.63 1.69 -0.50
N PHE A 226 -6.92 1.54 -0.76
CA PHE A 226 -7.94 2.52 -0.37
C PHE A 226 -8.03 2.65 1.15
N GLU A 227 -8.08 1.53 1.89
CA GLU A 227 -8.02 1.50 3.35
C GLU A 227 -6.82 2.29 3.89
N GLN A 228 -5.61 1.97 3.42
CA GLN A 228 -4.39 2.62 3.87
C GLN A 228 -4.34 4.10 3.50
N PHE A 229 -4.85 4.46 2.33
CA PHE A 229 -4.96 5.85 1.91
C PHE A 229 -5.83 6.64 2.87
N ILE A 230 -7.06 6.20 3.12
CA ILE A 230 -8.02 6.88 4.01
C ILE A 230 -7.46 6.99 5.43
N ALA A 231 -6.90 5.89 5.96
CA ALA A 231 -6.33 5.84 7.30
C ALA A 231 -5.18 6.85 7.49
N ASN A 232 -4.21 6.84 6.58
CA ASN A 232 -3.05 7.75 6.65
C ASN A 232 -3.44 9.20 6.32
N PHE A 233 -4.38 9.41 5.41
CA PHE A 233 -4.89 10.73 5.07
C PHE A 233 -5.58 11.37 6.28
N LEU A 234 -6.48 10.65 6.92
CA LEU A 234 -7.14 11.10 8.14
C LEU A 234 -6.13 11.39 9.26
N GLN A 235 -5.16 10.49 9.48
CA GLN A 235 -4.12 10.68 10.50
C GLN A 235 -3.27 11.93 10.23
N THR A 236 -2.91 12.17 8.95
CA THR A 236 -2.04 13.30 8.56
C THR A 236 -2.76 14.63 8.68
N TYR A 237 -4.02 14.69 8.28
CA TYR A 237 -4.82 15.92 8.23
C TYR A 237 -5.92 15.96 9.29
N SER A 238 -5.81 15.17 10.36
CA SER A 238 -6.82 15.04 11.42
C SER A 238 -7.31 16.39 11.92
N ARG A 239 -6.40 17.32 12.24
CA ARG A 239 -6.75 18.66 12.76
C ARG A 239 -7.60 19.51 11.81
N LEU A 240 -7.56 19.23 10.50
CA LEU A 240 -8.33 19.94 9.48
C LEU A 240 -9.66 19.23 9.15
N ILE A 241 -9.70 17.92 9.34
CA ILE A 241 -10.80 17.05 8.92
C ILE A 241 -11.78 16.77 10.06
N VAL A 242 -11.27 16.42 11.25
CA VAL A 242 -12.15 16.07 12.38
C VAL A 242 -12.81 17.28 13.03
N PRO A 243 -14.04 17.13 13.57
CA PRO A 243 -14.68 18.17 14.37
C PRO A 243 -13.80 18.64 15.53
N GLU A 244 -13.99 19.89 15.98
CA GLU A 244 -13.17 20.48 17.03
C GLU A 244 -13.20 19.66 18.32
N GLU A 245 -14.34 19.14 18.66
CA GLU A 245 -14.61 18.32 19.85
C GLU A 245 -13.86 16.97 19.81
N TRP A 246 -13.42 16.54 18.63
CA TRP A 246 -12.71 15.27 18.44
C TRP A 246 -11.21 15.44 18.16
N ARG A 247 -10.69 16.66 18.09
CA ARG A 247 -9.28 16.91 17.72
C ARG A 247 -8.27 16.26 18.65
N ASP A 248 -8.63 16.14 19.93
CA ASP A 248 -7.76 15.54 20.94
C ASP A 248 -8.05 14.06 21.17
N LEU A 249 -8.98 13.47 20.45
CA LEU A 249 -9.26 12.06 20.53
C LEU A 249 -8.20 11.25 19.78
N PRO A 250 -7.78 10.10 20.36
CA PRO A 250 -6.86 9.20 19.68
C PRO A 250 -7.50 8.61 18.42
N ILE A 251 -6.69 8.47 17.36
CA ILE A 251 -7.06 7.78 16.13
C ILE A 251 -6.24 6.49 16.08
N GLU A 252 -6.93 5.37 16.18
CA GLU A 252 -6.33 4.05 16.10
C GLU A 252 -6.58 3.45 14.71
N LEU A 253 -5.55 2.85 14.11
CA LEU A 253 -5.62 2.20 12.81
C LEU A 253 -5.63 0.69 12.96
N GLN A 254 -6.47 0.01 12.16
CA GLN A 254 -6.58 -1.46 12.06
C GLN A 254 -6.83 -2.17 13.41
N GLY A 255 -7.48 -1.52 14.35
CA GLY A 255 -7.74 -2.10 15.67
C GLY A 255 -6.46 -2.59 16.38
N SER A 256 -5.32 -1.91 16.16
CA SER A 256 -3.99 -2.34 16.62
C SER A 256 -3.85 -2.38 18.14
N ILE A 257 -4.55 -1.49 18.83
CA ILE A 257 -4.56 -1.35 20.30
C ILE A 257 -5.77 -2.08 20.88
N SER A 258 -6.96 -1.81 20.34
CA SER A 258 -8.24 -2.31 20.83
C SER A 258 -8.59 -3.68 20.27
N LYS A 259 -7.78 -4.69 20.60
CA LYS A 259 -7.99 -6.06 20.09
C LYS A 259 -9.31 -6.63 20.61
N ARG A 260 -10.24 -6.91 19.70
CA ARG A 260 -11.55 -7.53 19.99
C ARG A 260 -11.77 -8.75 19.11
N HIS A 261 -12.59 -9.66 19.59
CA HIS A 261 -12.98 -10.88 18.88
C HIS A 261 -14.51 -11.00 18.92
N LEU A 262 -15.06 -11.62 17.90
CA LEU A 262 -16.52 -11.80 17.83
C LEU A 262 -17.01 -12.85 18.83
N VAL A 263 -16.26 -13.92 19.01
CA VAL A 263 -16.67 -15.09 19.77
C VAL A 263 -15.58 -15.52 20.76
N LEU A 264 -16.01 -15.89 21.95
CA LEU A 264 -15.20 -16.57 22.95
C LEU A 264 -15.77 -17.97 23.13
N PRO A 265 -15.04 -19.04 22.79
CA PRO A 265 -15.48 -20.42 22.99
C PRO A 265 -15.65 -20.74 24.48
N MET A 266 -16.59 -21.61 24.80
CA MET A 266 -16.83 -22.10 26.14
C MET A 266 -16.69 -23.64 26.17
N PRO A 267 -16.13 -24.24 27.24
CA PRO A 267 -15.64 -23.60 28.47
C PRO A 267 -14.26 -22.96 28.33
N LEU A 268 -13.99 -21.95 29.16
CA LEU A 268 -12.65 -21.34 29.25
C LEU A 268 -11.62 -22.35 29.78
N PRO A 269 -10.31 -22.28 29.36
CA PRO A 269 -9.66 -21.15 28.68
C PRO A 269 -9.37 -21.39 27.19
N GLU A 270 -10.32 -21.39 26.31
CA GLU A 270 -10.05 -21.43 24.87
C GLU A 270 -9.69 -20.05 24.31
N LYS A 271 -8.97 -20.06 23.16
CA LYS A 271 -8.57 -18.80 22.51
C LYS A 271 -9.74 -18.11 21.85
N PRO A 272 -9.86 -16.80 21.97
CA PRO A 272 -10.87 -16.03 21.27
C PRO A 272 -10.79 -16.24 19.74
N MET A 273 -11.93 -16.27 19.06
CA MET A 273 -12.06 -16.53 17.65
C MET A 273 -12.63 -15.33 16.89
N PHE A 274 -12.35 -15.26 15.60
CA PHE A 274 -12.81 -14.21 14.70
C PHE A 274 -12.38 -12.81 15.16
N PRO A 275 -11.07 -12.46 15.00
CA PRO A 275 -10.56 -11.14 15.36
C PRO A 275 -11.26 -10.05 14.54
N LEU A 276 -11.73 -9.02 15.22
CA LEU A 276 -12.34 -7.84 14.61
C LEU A 276 -11.29 -6.76 14.40
N LYS A 277 -11.19 -6.26 13.17
CA LYS A 277 -10.19 -5.27 12.76
C LYS A 277 -10.86 -4.13 12.00
N PRO A 278 -11.48 -3.16 12.71
CA PRO A 278 -11.95 -1.95 12.06
C PRO A 278 -10.77 -1.18 11.45
N ASP A 279 -10.98 -0.56 10.30
CA ASP A 279 -9.91 0.18 9.61
C ASP A 279 -9.44 1.36 10.44
N ILE A 280 -10.38 2.17 10.98
CA ILE A 280 -10.08 3.35 11.79
C ILE A 280 -11.04 3.43 12.97
N ILE A 281 -10.50 3.71 14.14
CA ILE A 281 -11.27 3.99 15.35
C ILE A 281 -10.91 5.39 15.84
N VAL A 282 -11.90 6.24 16.04
CA VAL A 282 -11.77 7.58 16.61
C VAL A 282 -12.35 7.61 18.00
N GLY A 283 -11.54 7.87 19.00
CA GLY A 283 -11.95 7.88 20.39
C GLY A 283 -11.14 6.97 21.29
N PHE A 284 -11.46 6.96 22.57
CA PHE A 284 -10.71 6.17 23.56
C PHE A 284 -11.03 4.67 23.47
N PRO A 285 -10.08 3.79 23.75
CA PRO A 285 -10.30 2.37 23.85
C PRO A 285 -11.43 2.02 24.83
N GLY A 286 -12.41 1.23 24.36
CA GLY A 286 -13.58 0.81 25.17
C GLY A 286 -14.85 1.66 24.99
N GLN A 287 -14.74 2.91 24.54
CA GLN A 287 -15.87 3.77 24.17
C GLN A 287 -15.49 4.67 22.99
N PRO A 288 -15.28 4.15 21.80
CA PRO A 288 -14.99 4.97 20.64
C PRO A 288 -16.21 5.82 20.24
N ASN A 289 -15.91 7.02 19.76
CA ASN A 289 -16.92 7.95 19.28
C ASN A 289 -17.40 7.57 17.87
N LEU A 290 -16.48 7.08 17.05
CA LEU A 290 -16.75 6.68 15.67
C LEU A 290 -15.82 5.54 15.24
N ILE A 291 -16.36 4.56 14.53
CA ILE A 291 -15.60 3.58 13.76
C ILE A 291 -15.81 3.90 12.29
N ILE A 292 -14.73 3.92 11.50
CA ILE A 292 -14.79 4.07 10.05
C ILE A 292 -14.26 2.78 9.43
N ASP A 293 -15.05 2.23 8.52
CA ASP A 293 -14.68 1.06 7.73
C ASP A 293 -14.80 1.41 6.24
N THR A 294 -13.76 1.10 5.49
CA THR A 294 -13.65 1.48 4.09
C THR A 294 -13.95 0.31 3.17
N LYS A 295 -14.65 0.56 2.10
CA LYS A 295 -15.00 -0.47 1.12
C LYS A 295 -14.73 0.03 -0.30
N ASN A 296 -13.75 -0.54 -0.97
CA ASN A 296 -13.42 -0.17 -2.34
C ASN A 296 -14.32 -0.88 -3.38
N LYS A 297 -15.59 -0.59 -3.32
CA LYS A 297 -16.59 -1.09 -4.27
C LYS A 297 -17.58 0.01 -4.63
N ALA A 298 -18.12 -0.07 -5.85
CA ALA A 298 -19.13 0.87 -6.29
C ALA A 298 -20.43 0.67 -5.53
N LEU A 299 -21.01 1.77 -5.03
CA LEU A 299 -22.37 1.74 -4.50
C LEU A 299 -23.36 1.79 -5.66
N PRO A 300 -24.35 0.87 -5.74
CA PRO A 300 -25.41 0.93 -6.73
C PRO A 300 -26.40 2.05 -6.38
N LEU A 301 -26.15 3.24 -6.88
CA LEU A 301 -26.81 4.50 -6.50
C LEU A 301 -28.29 4.58 -6.85
N ARG A 302 -28.80 3.77 -7.78
CA ARG A 302 -30.21 3.75 -8.17
C ARG A 302 -31.17 3.06 -7.17
N GLN A 303 -30.64 2.38 -6.16
CA GLN A 303 -31.44 1.67 -5.15
C GLN A 303 -31.14 2.21 -3.76
N SER A 304 -31.75 3.32 -3.44
CA SER A 304 -31.89 4.04 -2.18
C SER A 304 -31.12 3.49 -0.94
N TYR A 305 -31.65 2.56 -0.19
CA TYR A 305 -31.02 2.03 1.05
C TYR A 305 -30.43 0.61 0.89
N ARG A 306 -30.70 -0.07 -0.23
CA ARG A 306 -30.20 -1.42 -0.53
C ARG A 306 -28.79 -1.42 -1.15
N ALA A 307 -28.12 -0.28 -1.16
CA ALA A 307 -26.78 -0.15 -1.72
C ALA A 307 -25.70 -0.80 -0.85
N VAL A 308 -25.93 -0.92 0.45
CA VAL A 308 -25.01 -1.57 1.39
C VAL A 308 -25.18 -3.09 1.30
N ALA A 309 -24.09 -3.82 1.09
CA ALA A 309 -24.15 -5.27 1.08
C ALA A 309 -24.48 -5.81 2.49
N GLU A 310 -25.30 -6.84 2.55
CA GLU A 310 -25.76 -7.45 3.79
C GLU A 310 -24.59 -7.85 4.71
N GLY A 311 -23.55 -8.46 4.14
CA GLY A 311 -22.34 -8.82 4.89
C GLY A 311 -21.60 -7.62 5.48
N ASP A 312 -21.60 -6.46 4.81
CA ASP A 312 -21.02 -5.23 5.35
C ASP A 312 -21.85 -4.73 6.54
N ALA A 313 -23.18 -4.78 6.45
CA ALA A 313 -24.09 -4.38 7.54
C ALA A 313 -23.88 -5.26 8.78
N TYR A 314 -23.76 -6.59 8.61
CA TYR A 314 -23.47 -7.51 9.72
C TYR A 314 -22.10 -7.26 10.34
N GLN A 315 -21.09 -6.95 9.53
CA GLN A 315 -19.76 -6.59 10.02
C GLN A 315 -19.82 -5.32 10.88
N MET A 316 -20.56 -4.31 10.43
CA MET A 316 -20.74 -3.06 11.18
C MET A 316 -21.47 -3.29 12.50
N LEU A 317 -22.47 -4.15 12.52
CA LEU A 317 -23.16 -4.52 13.76
C LEU A 317 -22.22 -5.23 14.74
N ALA A 318 -21.36 -6.13 14.24
CA ALA A 318 -20.37 -6.80 15.06
C ALA A 318 -19.38 -5.79 15.67
N TYR A 319 -18.91 -4.83 14.88
CA TYR A 319 -18.05 -3.75 15.38
C TYR A 319 -18.76 -2.91 16.44
N ALA A 320 -19.97 -2.43 16.14
CA ALA A 320 -20.75 -1.62 17.07
C ALA A 320 -20.91 -2.30 18.43
N THR A 321 -21.25 -3.58 18.40
CA THR A 321 -21.52 -4.39 19.61
C THR A 321 -20.24 -4.64 20.42
N GLN A 322 -19.18 -5.12 19.77
CA GLN A 322 -17.95 -5.55 20.46
C GLN A 322 -17.07 -4.37 20.92
N PHE A 323 -17.11 -3.26 20.22
CA PHE A 323 -16.39 -2.03 20.60
C PHE A 323 -17.24 -1.06 21.42
N HIS A 324 -18.52 -1.36 21.65
CA HIS A 324 -19.48 -0.47 22.31
C HIS A 324 -19.58 0.91 21.63
N CYS A 325 -19.52 0.92 20.30
CA CYS A 325 -19.60 2.11 19.48
C CYS A 325 -20.98 2.25 18.84
N ARG A 326 -21.64 3.41 19.06
CA ARG A 326 -22.98 3.65 18.51
C ARG A 326 -22.99 4.23 17.10
N SER A 327 -21.82 4.66 16.62
CA SER A 327 -21.70 5.37 15.36
C SER A 327 -20.63 4.73 14.48
N ILE A 328 -21.02 4.25 13.32
CA ILE A 328 -20.16 3.61 12.35
C ILE A 328 -20.31 4.32 11.03
N LEU A 329 -19.17 4.66 10.36
CA LEU A 329 -19.14 5.22 9.02
C LEU A 329 -18.61 4.18 8.04
N LEU A 330 -19.45 3.77 7.09
CA LEU A 330 -19.07 3.05 5.90
C LEU A 330 -18.66 4.06 4.82
N LEU A 331 -17.41 4.04 4.41
CA LEU A 331 -16.86 4.97 3.43
C LEU A 331 -16.50 4.24 2.14
N TYR A 332 -17.09 4.69 1.03
CA TYR A 332 -16.89 4.15 -0.30
C TYR A 332 -16.20 5.17 -1.22
N PRO A 333 -15.47 4.75 -2.26
CA PRO A 333 -15.08 5.67 -3.32
C PRO A 333 -16.33 6.09 -4.11
N HIS A 334 -16.42 7.38 -4.45
CA HIS A 334 -17.43 7.86 -5.37
C HIS A 334 -17.21 7.28 -6.77
N THR A 335 -18.26 6.86 -7.43
CA THR A 335 -18.17 6.26 -8.77
C THR A 335 -18.49 7.32 -9.82
N LEU A 336 -17.68 7.42 -10.88
CA LEU A 336 -17.92 8.32 -12.00
C LEU A 336 -19.32 8.10 -12.63
N GLY A 337 -19.97 9.22 -12.97
CA GLY A 337 -21.33 9.19 -13.53
C GLY A 337 -22.42 8.90 -12.50
N ALA A 338 -22.07 8.78 -11.23
CA ALA A 338 -23.01 8.72 -10.16
C ALA A 338 -23.43 10.13 -9.72
N GLU A 339 -24.70 10.33 -9.41
CA GLU A 339 -25.17 11.56 -8.76
C GLU A 339 -24.46 11.72 -7.40
N GLU A 340 -24.34 12.96 -6.91
CA GLU A 340 -23.84 13.21 -5.57
C GLU A 340 -24.61 12.40 -4.54
N PHE A 341 -23.87 11.66 -3.73
CA PHE A 341 -24.45 10.82 -2.70
C PHE A 341 -24.27 11.50 -1.34
N PRO A 342 -25.26 12.24 -0.88
CA PRO A 342 -25.20 12.82 0.46
C PRO A 342 -25.09 11.72 1.51
N PRO A 343 -24.40 11.94 2.61
CA PRO A 343 -24.29 10.95 3.68
C PRO A 343 -25.68 10.48 4.13
N LYS A 344 -25.89 9.18 4.12
CA LYS A 344 -27.15 8.53 4.56
C LYS A 344 -26.94 7.86 5.90
N VAL A 345 -28.02 7.77 6.68
CA VAL A 345 -28.02 7.12 8.00
C VAL A 345 -28.96 5.93 7.96
N LEU A 346 -28.48 4.79 8.37
CA LEU A 346 -29.24 3.58 8.63
C LEU A 346 -29.25 3.35 10.14
N MET A 347 -30.42 3.18 10.71
CA MET A 347 -30.56 2.81 12.12
C MET A 347 -30.77 1.31 12.25
N VAL A 348 -29.98 0.70 13.14
CA VAL A 348 -30.22 -0.71 13.47
C VAL A 348 -31.44 -0.80 14.35
N GLU A 349 -32.42 -1.59 13.90
CA GLU A 349 -33.72 -1.76 14.56
C GLU A 349 -33.57 -2.13 16.03
N GLN A 350 -34.39 -1.52 16.89
CA GLN A 350 -34.41 -1.71 18.36
C GLN A 350 -33.08 -1.39 19.07
N THR A 351 -32.21 -0.62 18.44
CA THR A 351 -30.93 -0.20 19.04
C THR A 351 -30.67 1.31 18.84
N SER A 352 -29.64 1.83 19.51
CA SER A 352 -29.13 3.20 19.27
C SER A 352 -28.00 3.25 18.28
N ILE A 353 -27.74 2.16 17.55
CA ILE A 353 -26.62 2.06 16.60
C ILE A 353 -27.00 2.74 15.29
N ARG A 354 -26.13 3.62 14.80
CA ARG A 354 -26.28 4.34 13.55
C ARG A 354 -25.14 3.96 12.61
N ILE A 355 -25.50 3.55 11.40
CA ILE A 355 -24.53 3.26 10.33
C ILE A 355 -24.67 4.39 9.32
N PHE A 356 -23.65 5.23 9.25
CA PHE A 356 -23.53 6.29 8.26
C PHE A 356 -22.90 5.71 7.00
N VAL A 357 -23.43 6.09 5.84
CA VAL A 357 -22.92 5.66 4.53
C VAL A 357 -22.57 6.90 3.73
N ALA A 358 -21.33 7.00 3.32
CA ALA A 358 -20.86 8.14 2.54
C ALA A 358 -19.90 7.69 1.42
N THR A 359 -19.74 8.54 0.43
CA THR A 359 -18.76 8.37 -0.65
C THR A 359 -17.74 9.49 -0.61
N LEU A 360 -16.50 9.19 -0.98
CA LEU A 360 -15.42 10.17 -1.11
C LEU A 360 -14.99 10.24 -2.58
N ASN A 361 -14.94 11.44 -3.14
CA ASN A 361 -14.62 11.67 -4.53
C ASN A 361 -13.10 11.59 -4.78
N LEU A 362 -12.65 10.49 -5.36
CA LEU A 362 -11.26 10.27 -5.78
C LEU A 362 -11.03 10.59 -7.27
N HIS A 363 -12.05 11.07 -7.99
CA HIS A 363 -11.94 11.46 -9.39
C HIS A 363 -11.46 12.92 -9.57
N GLN A 364 -11.32 13.67 -8.47
CA GLN A 364 -10.66 14.98 -8.48
C GLN A 364 -9.13 14.81 -8.52
N PRO A 365 -8.40 15.82 -9.06
CA PRO A 365 -6.93 15.76 -9.05
C PRO A 365 -6.37 15.68 -7.64
N LEU A 366 -5.85 14.50 -7.25
CA LEU A 366 -5.36 14.24 -5.89
C LEU A 366 -4.04 14.97 -5.55
N ASN A 367 -3.41 15.65 -6.51
CA ASN A 367 -2.35 16.61 -6.26
C ASN A 367 -2.86 17.90 -5.57
N GLN A 368 -4.17 18.18 -5.68
CA GLN A 368 -4.84 19.27 -4.97
C GLN A 368 -5.58 18.71 -3.74
N ILE A 369 -4.87 18.62 -2.63
CA ILE A 369 -5.32 17.93 -1.42
C ILE A 369 -6.50 18.67 -0.75
N PHE A 370 -6.58 20.01 -0.88
CA PHE A 370 -7.53 20.83 -0.13
C PHE A 370 -9.01 20.51 -0.40
N PRO A 371 -9.46 20.30 -1.65
CA PRO A 371 -10.84 19.87 -1.92
C PRO A 371 -11.19 18.53 -1.24
N LEU A 372 -10.26 17.58 -1.23
CA LEU A 372 -10.47 16.28 -0.58
C LEU A 372 -10.56 16.42 0.95
N ILE A 373 -9.74 17.28 1.55
CA ILE A 373 -9.84 17.63 2.98
C ILE A 373 -11.21 18.19 3.30
N GLN A 374 -11.71 19.13 2.49
CA GLN A 374 -13.01 19.75 2.70
C GLN A 374 -14.15 18.73 2.58
N GLU A 375 -14.11 17.88 1.57
CA GLU A 375 -15.12 16.85 1.36
C GLU A 375 -15.16 15.87 2.55
N PHE A 376 -14.01 15.34 2.95
CA PHE A 376 -13.94 14.44 4.09
C PHE A 376 -14.35 15.12 5.40
N ARG A 377 -13.97 16.37 5.59
CA ARG A 377 -14.46 17.20 6.71
C ARG A 377 -15.98 17.28 6.71
N ASN A 378 -16.60 17.60 5.57
CA ASN A 378 -18.05 17.71 5.47
C ASN A 378 -18.75 16.39 5.82
N ILE A 379 -18.19 15.24 5.39
CA ILE A 379 -18.69 13.91 5.75
C ILE A 379 -18.64 13.73 7.27
N LEU A 380 -17.50 14.01 7.92
CA LEU A 380 -17.36 13.83 9.36
C LEU A 380 -18.23 14.83 10.17
N TYR A 381 -18.33 16.07 9.73
CA TYR A 381 -19.18 17.05 10.39
C TYR A 381 -20.67 16.71 10.27
N SER A 382 -21.12 16.23 9.11
CA SER A 382 -22.50 15.74 8.96
C SER A 382 -22.78 14.52 9.84
N THR A 383 -21.82 13.63 9.98
CA THR A 383 -21.89 12.47 10.89
C THR A 383 -21.94 12.94 12.34
N PHE A 384 -21.04 13.85 12.74
CA PHE A 384 -20.99 14.40 14.11
C PHE A 384 -22.27 15.11 14.51
N SER A 385 -22.81 15.99 13.65
CA SER A 385 -24.06 16.71 13.95
C SER A 385 -25.26 15.80 14.22
N GLN A 386 -25.27 14.63 13.58
CA GLN A 386 -26.31 13.62 13.80
C GLN A 386 -26.06 12.74 15.02
N ILE A 387 -24.81 12.58 15.47
CA ILE A 387 -24.48 11.88 16.72
C ILE A 387 -24.99 12.67 17.93
N GLY A 388 -24.83 14.01 17.89
CA GLY A 388 -25.25 14.93 18.97
C GLY A 388 -26.76 15.19 19.08
N SER A 389 -27.55 14.87 18.06
CA SER A 389 -29.00 15.04 18.08
C SER A 389 -29.64 13.82 18.70
N PRO A 390 -30.33 13.93 19.87
CA PRO A 390 -31.26 12.91 20.30
C PRO A 390 -32.46 13.00 19.35
N SER A 391 -32.42 12.24 18.24
CA SER A 391 -33.63 12.04 17.47
C SER A 391 -34.61 11.27 18.36
N GLU A 392 -35.67 11.92 18.73
CA GLU A 392 -36.90 11.28 19.19
C GLU A 392 -37.41 10.36 18.08
N VAL A 393 -36.89 9.16 18.05
CA VAL A 393 -37.44 8.12 17.20
C VAL A 393 -38.65 7.57 17.95
N ILE A 394 -39.79 8.18 17.71
CA ILE A 394 -41.08 7.60 18.07
C ILE A 394 -41.27 6.38 17.17
N TRP A 395 -41.06 5.21 17.73
CA TRP A 395 -41.43 3.96 17.05
C TRP A 395 -42.95 3.89 17.03
N PRO A 396 -43.61 3.67 15.89
CA PRO A 396 -44.99 3.31 15.88
C PRO A 396 -45.16 1.98 16.62
N VAL A 397 -46.03 1.95 17.61
CA VAL A 397 -46.43 0.79 18.41
C VAL A 397 -47.10 -0.28 17.52
#